data_a2309679ec95961a08759d51b2cfab20
#
_entry.id   a2309679ec95961a08759d51b2cfab20
#
_cell.length_a   1.000
_cell.length_b   1.000
_cell.length_c   1.000
_cell.angle_alpha   90.00
_cell.angle_beta   90.00
_cell.angle_gamma   90.00
#
_symmetry.space_group_name_H-M   'P 1'
#
loop_
_entity.id
_entity.type
_entity.pdbx_description
1 polymer ?
#
loop_
_entity_poly.entity_id
_entity_poly.type
_entity_poly.pdbx_seq_one_letter_code
_entity_poly.pdbx_strand_id
1 'polypeptide(L)'
;MINKLVDKIKKTNAPVVVGLDPMLNYVPEHIQKKAFDEFGETLEGAAEAIWQYNKGIIDTTYDLIPAVKPQIAMYEQFGVPGLQAFKKTVDYAKEKDLVVIGDVKRGDIGSTSAAYAVGHLGKVQVGSKKYSLFDEDFATVNPYLGTDGIKPFVDVCKEENKGLFILVKTSNPSSGEFQDRLIDGRPLYEWVGEQVAKWGEDHMGNDYSYIGAVVGATYPEMGKVLRKVMPKSYILVPGYGAQGGTAEGLKPYFNEDGLGAIVNSSRGIICAYKQDKYAKFGTENYADASRQAVIDMIADINGAIK
;
A
#
# COMPACT_ATOMS: atom_id res chain seq x y z
N MET A 1 -7.69 12.94 -3.75
CA MET A 1 -7.65 11.57 -3.14
C MET A 1 -7.22 11.59 -1.68
N ILE A 2 -6.20 12.38 -1.31
CA ILE A 2 -5.70 12.39 0.10
C ILE A 2 -6.79 12.72 1.12
N ASN A 3 -7.67 13.69 0.85
CA ASN A 3 -8.79 14.01 1.74
C ASN A 3 -9.71 12.79 1.95
N LYS A 4 -10.01 12.02 0.88
CA LYS A 4 -10.80 10.78 0.99
C LYS A 4 -10.13 9.77 1.93
N LEU A 5 -8.81 9.59 1.83
CA LEU A 5 -8.06 8.68 2.72
C LEU A 5 -8.15 9.16 4.18
N VAL A 6 -7.90 10.45 4.44
CA VAL A 6 -7.96 11.03 5.78
C VAL A 6 -9.36 10.92 6.39
N ASP A 7 -10.41 11.25 5.61
CA ASP A 7 -11.79 11.16 6.06
C ASP A 7 -12.19 9.72 6.42
N LYS A 8 -11.73 8.74 5.63
CA LYS A 8 -11.94 7.32 5.93
C LYS A 8 -11.20 6.87 7.18
N ILE A 9 -9.95 7.28 7.38
CA ILE A 9 -9.19 6.99 8.63
C ILE A 9 -9.95 7.56 9.84
N LYS A 10 -10.42 8.80 9.75
CA LYS A 10 -11.23 9.41 10.82
C LYS A 10 -12.53 8.64 11.07
N LYS A 11 -13.25 8.28 10.01
CA LYS A 11 -14.53 7.54 10.09
C LYS A 11 -14.38 6.16 10.72
N THR A 12 -13.33 5.41 10.33
CA THR A 12 -13.08 4.06 10.85
C THR A 12 -12.30 4.06 12.16
N ASN A 13 -11.72 5.20 12.54
CA ASN A 13 -10.73 5.32 13.62
C ASN A 13 -9.59 4.29 13.48
N ALA A 14 -9.15 4.05 12.25
CA ALA A 14 -8.20 3.01 11.89
C ALA A 14 -7.12 3.52 10.93
N PRO A 15 -5.93 3.91 11.41
CA PRO A 15 -4.82 4.28 10.56
C PRO A 15 -4.10 3.04 10.01
N VAL A 16 -4.85 2.09 9.45
CA VAL A 16 -4.41 0.75 9.04
C VAL A 16 -4.76 0.49 7.58
N VAL A 17 -3.83 -0.11 6.86
CA VAL A 17 -4.07 -0.63 5.51
C VAL A 17 -3.75 -2.12 5.46
N VAL A 18 -4.66 -2.91 4.88
CA VAL A 18 -4.46 -4.33 4.66
C VAL A 18 -3.66 -4.55 3.38
N GLY A 19 -2.44 -5.08 3.53
CA GLY A 19 -1.63 -5.49 2.40
C GLY A 19 -2.16 -6.80 1.80
N LEU A 20 -2.49 -6.75 0.51
CA LEU A 20 -2.92 -7.92 -0.27
C LEU A 20 -1.72 -8.41 -1.10
N ASP A 21 -0.84 -9.16 -0.42
CA ASP A 21 0.39 -9.72 -0.97
C ASP A 21 0.25 -11.27 -1.07
N PRO A 22 -0.71 -11.80 -1.87
CA PRO A 22 -1.05 -13.22 -1.85
C PRO A 22 0.04 -14.06 -2.52
N MET A 23 0.56 -15.04 -1.79
CA MET A 23 1.28 -16.17 -2.39
C MET A 23 0.33 -17.36 -2.48
N LEU A 24 0.47 -18.23 -3.49
CA LEU A 24 -0.44 -19.36 -3.66
C LEU A 24 -0.46 -20.29 -2.42
N ASN A 25 0.68 -20.47 -1.75
CA ASN A 25 0.76 -21.24 -0.49
C ASN A 25 0.12 -20.53 0.72
N TYR A 26 -0.34 -19.28 0.59
CA TYR A 26 -1.15 -18.58 1.59
C TYR A 26 -2.64 -18.82 1.39
N VAL A 27 -3.04 -19.23 0.20
CA VAL A 27 -4.45 -19.49 -0.13
C VAL A 27 -4.86 -20.83 0.50
N PRO A 28 -5.98 -20.90 1.25
CA PRO A 28 -6.51 -22.13 1.80
C PRO A 28 -6.78 -23.21 0.74
N GLU A 29 -6.52 -24.48 1.07
CA GLU A 29 -6.65 -25.60 0.12
C GLU A 29 -8.04 -25.71 -0.52
N HIS A 30 -9.09 -25.46 0.25
CA HIS A 30 -10.47 -25.52 -0.26
C HIS A 30 -10.73 -24.48 -1.37
N ILE A 31 -10.11 -23.30 -1.29
CA ILE A 31 -10.18 -22.26 -2.33
C ILE A 31 -9.36 -22.68 -3.55
N GLN A 32 -8.11 -23.15 -3.32
CA GLN A 32 -7.28 -23.64 -4.41
C GLN A 32 -7.96 -24.80 -5.15
N LYS A 33 -8.49 -25.79 -4.42
CA LYS A 33 -9.20 -26.92 -4.99
C LYS A 33 -10.37 -26.47 -5.85
N LYS A 34 -11.22 -25.55 -5.35
CA LYS A 34 -12.35 -25.03 -6.13
C LYS A 34 -11.92 -24.36 -7.42
N ALA A 35 -10.87 -23.53 -7.37
CA ALA A 35 -10.34 -22.85 -8.54
C ALA A 35 -9.72 -23.84 -9.55
N PHE A 36 -9.00 -24.86 -9.06
CA PHE A 36 -8.37 -25.87 -9.91
C PHE A 36 -9.38 -26.88 -10.49
N ASP A 37 -10.47 -27.17 -9.77
CA ASP A 37 -11.57 -27.99 -10.32
C ASP A 37 -12.26 -27.28 -11.51
N GLU A 38 -12.28 -25.94 -11.55
CA GLU A 38 -12.91 -25.14 -12.61
C GLU A 38 -11.92 -24.78 -13.75
N PHE A 39 -10.69 -24.36 -13.41
CA PHE A 39 -9.71 -23.81 -14.37
C PHE A 39 -8.48 -24.72 -14.57
N GLY A 40 -8.39 -25.86 -13.88
CA GLY A 40 -7.22 -26.72 -13.85
C GLY A 40 -6.07 -26.16 -13.01
N GLU A 41 -5.01 -26.97 -12.88
CA GLU A 41 -3.73 -26.53 -12.26
C GLU A 41 -2.93 -25.69 -13.29
N THR A 42 -3.44 -24.49 -13.58
CA THR A 42 -2.95 -23.55 -14.58
C THR A 42 -2.68 -22.18 -13.97
N LEU A 43 -2.14 -21.24 -14.75
CA LEU A 43 -1.99 -19.84 -14.31
C LEU A 43 -3.34 -19.19 -14.06
N GLU A 44 -4.36 -19.55 -14.85
CA GLU A 44 -5.75 -19.10 -14.67
C GLU A 44 -6.32 -19.60 -13.34
N GLY A 45 -6.15 -20.89 -13.03
CA GLY A 45 -6.59 -21.48 -11.76
C GLY A 45 -5.89 -20.85 -10.56
N ALA A 46 -4.58 -20.60 -10.64
CA ALA A 46 -3.84 -19.90 -9.59
C ALA A 46 -4.34 -18.45 -9.40
N ALA A 47 -4.56 -17.74 -10.50
CA ALA A 47 -5.07 -16.36 -10.47
C ALA A 47 -6.49 -16.29 -9.88
N GLU A 48 -7.37 -17.22 -10.22
CA GLU A 48 -8.71 -17.29 -9.65
C GLU A 48 -8.66 -17.62 -8.15
N ALA A 49 -7.82 -18.55 -7.72
CA ALA A 49 -7.63 -18.87 -6.31
C ALA A 49 -7.18 -17.63 -5.50
N ILE A 50 -6.23 -16.86 -6.01
CA ILE A 50 -5.76 -15.60 -5.42
C ILE A 50 -6.88 -14.57 -5.37
N TRP A 51 -7.65 -14.42 -6.44
CA TRP A 51 -8.79 -13.51 -6.48
C TRP A 51 -9.83 -13.85 -5.41
N GLN A 52 -10.26 -15.11 -5.32
CA GLN A 52 -11.24 -15.55 -4.33
C GLN A 52 -10.75 -15.35 -2.88
N TYR A 53 -9.48 -15.60 -2.65
CA TYR A 53 -8.84 -15.36 -1.36
C TYR A 53 -8.89 -13.88 -0.96
N ASN A 54 -8.47 -12.97 -1.85
CA ASN A 54 -8.53 -11.53 -1.61
C ASN A 54 -9.96 -11.04 -1.40
N LYS A 55 -10.90 -11.55 -2.22
CA LYS A 55 -12.33 -11.21 -2.10
C LYS A 55 -12.85 -11.51 -0.72
N GLY A 56 -12.58 -12.71 -0.18
CA GLY A 56 -12.99 -13.09 1.18
C GLY A 56 -12.42 -12.17 2.26
N ILE A 57 -11.13 -11.78 2.14
CA ILE A 57 -10.50 -10.84 3.07
C ILE A 57 -11.15 -9.45 2.98
N ILE A 58 -11.39 -8.93 1.78
CA ILE A 58 -12.06 -7.65 1.58
C ILE A 58 -13.48 -7.69 2.18
N ASP A 59 -14.25 -8.74 1.91
CA ASP A 59 -15.64 -8.89 2.40
C ASP A 59 -15.74 -8.84 3.93
N THR A 60 -14.73 -9.33 4.63
CA THR A 60 -14.73 -9.37 6.09
C THR A 60 -14.06 -8.17 6.75
N THR A 61 -13.36 -7.31 6.02
CA THR A 61 -12.57 -6.22 6.61
C THR A 61 -12.95 -4.82 6.13
N TYR A 62 -13.70 -4.68 5.02
CA TYR A 62 -13.95 -3.38 4.37
C TYR A 62 -14.62 -2.33 5.27
N ASP A 63 -15.41 -2.76 6.25
CA ASP A 63 -16.08 -1.88 7.21
C ASP A 63 -15.16 -1.38 8.34
N LEU A 64 -14.00 -2.00 8.50
CA LEU A 64 -13.03 -1.71 9.57
C LEU A 64 -11.87 -0.83 9.11
N ILE A 65 -11.55 -0.82 7.82
CA ILE A 65 -10.32 -0.23 7.28
C ILE A 65 -10.61 0.87 6.24
N PRO A 66 -9.75 1.88 6.12
CA PRO A 66 -9.86 2.92 5.11
C PRO A 66 -9.35 2.46 3.73
N ALA A 67 -8.42 1.51 3.68
CA ALA A 67 -7.68 1.19 2.46
C ALA A 67 -7.17 -0.26 2.41
N VAL A 68 -6.92 -0.73 1.18
CA VAL A 68 -6.13 -1.93 0.89
C VAL A 68 -4.92 -1.58 0.02
N LYS A 69 -3.89 -2.44 0.08
CA LYS A 69 -2.65 -2.26 -0.68
C LYS A 69 -2.25 -3.56 -1.39
N PRO A 70 -2.77 -3.80 -2.61
CA PRO A 70 -2.33 -4.95 -3.40
C PRO A 70 -0.90 -4.75 -3.92
N GLN A 71 -0.05 -5.79 -3.71
CA GLN A 71 1.33 -5.83 -4.19
C GLN A 71 1.39 -6.50 -5.55
N ILE A 72 1.64 -5.73 -6.61
CA ILE A 72 1.52 -6.19 -8.00
C ILE A 72 2.43 -7.39 -8.34
N ALA A 73 3.61 -7.48 -7.75
CA ALA A 73 4.54 -8.58 -8.01
C ALA A 73 3.95 -9.96 -7.71
N MET A 74 3.03 -10.05 -6.71
CA MET A 74 2.36 -11.28 -6.34
C MET A 74 1.34 -11.75 -7.38
N TYR A 75 0.98 -10.88 -8.31
CA TYR A 75 0.07 -11.13 -9.42
C TYR A 75 0.86 -11.25 -10.74
N GLU A 76 1.83 -10.37 -11.00
CA GLU A 76 2.67 -10.39 -12.20
C GLU A 76 3.37 -11.74 -12.40
N GLN A 77 3.74 -12.44 -11.34
CA GLN A 77 4.36 -13.77 -11.43
C GLN A 77 3.48 -14.83 -12.13
N PHE A 78 2.16 -14.60 -12.21
CA PHE A 78 1.20 -15.44 -12.93
C PHE A 78 0.82 -14.88 -14.31
N GLY A 79 1.59 -13.90 -14.83
CA GLY A 79 1.40 -13.33 -16.16
C GLY A 79 0.05 -12.60 -16.31
N VAL A 80 -0.54 -12.71 -17.49
CA VAL A 80 -1.80 -12.02 -17.81
C VAL A 80 -2.96 -12.43 -16.90
N PRO A 81 -3.20 -13.70 -16.58
CA PRO A 81 -4.23 -14.10 -15.62
C PRO A 81 -4.03 -13.46 -14.25
N GLY A 82 -2.78 -13.39 -13.77
CA GLY A 82 -2.47 -12.69 -12.50
C GLY A 82 -2.79 -11.21 -12.55
N LEU A 83 -2.45 -10.50 -13.61
CA LEU A 83 -2.82 -9.09 -13.78
C LEU A 83 -4.34 -8.88 -13.86
N GLN A 84 -5.09 -9.83 -14.42
CA GLN A 84 -6.54 -9.81 -14.37
C GLN A 84 -7.07 -9.96 -12.93
N ALA A 85 -6.46 -10.85 -12.11
CA ALA A 85 -6.79 -10.98 -10.70
C ALA A 85 -6.46 -9.70 -9.90
N PHE A 86 -5.33 -9.04 -10.22
CA PHE A 86 -4.99 -7.73 -9.67
C PHE A 86 -6.07 -6.70 -9.98
N LYS A 87 -6.45 -6.57 -11.25
CA LYS A 87 -7.51 -5.63 -11.67
C LYS A 87 -8.84 -5.94 -10.99
N LYS A 88 -9.28 -7.20 -10.94
CA LYS A 88 -10.49 -7.61 -10.20
C LYS A 88 -10.41 -7.21 -8.73
N THR A 89 -9.25 -7.37 -8.09
CA THR A 89 -9.04 -7.00 -6.68
C THR A 89 -9.17 -5.49 -6.47
N VAL A 90 -8.58 -4.68 -7.36
CA VAL A 90 -8.69 -3.21 -7.32
C VAL A 90 -10.13 -2.76 -7.49
N ASP A 91 -10.83 -3.27 -8.52
CA ASP A 91 -12.21 -2.90 -8.80
C ASP A 91 -13.12 -3.25 -7.63
N TYR A 92 -13.00 -4.45 -7.10
CA TYR A 92 -13.82 -4.90 -5.98
C TYR A 92 -13.58 -4.10 -4.69
N ALA A 93 -12.32 -3.75 -4.41
CA ALA A 93 -12.02 -2.89 -3.28
C ALA A 93 -12.68 -1.50 -3.43
N LYS A 94 -12.69 -0.96 -4.65
CA LYS A 94 -13.35 0.32 -4.96
C LYS A 94 -14.88 0.21 -4.87
N GLU A 95 -15.49 -0.89 -5.29
CA GLU A 95 -16.93 -1.17 -5.09
C GLU A 95 -17.31 -1.19 -3.60
N LYS A 96 -16.39 -1.63 -2.73
CA LYS A 96 -16.55 -1.55 -1.26
C LYS A 96 -16.16 -0.18 -0.70
N ASP A 97 -15.98 0.82 -1.54
CA ASP A 97 -15.58 2.19 -1.17
C ASP A 97 -14.23 2.28 -0.45
N LEU A 98 -13.35 1.29 -0.57
CA LEU A 98 -11.98 1.36 -0.05
C LEU A 98 -11.10 2.24 -0.92
N VAL A 99 -10.11 2.88 -0.30
CA VAL A 99 -8.98 3.49 -1.01
C VAL A 99 -8.02 2.37 -1.41
N VAL A 100 -7.53 2.40 -2.65
CA VAL A 100 -6.58 1.41 -3.15
C VAL A 100 -5.20 2.03 -3.34
N ILE A 101 -4.21 1.48 -2.63
CA ILE A 101 -2.80 1.86 -2.76
C ILE A 101 -2.10 0.78 -3.58
N GLY A 102 -1.83 1.04 -4.86
CA GLY A 102 -1.06 0.13 -5.70
C GLY A 102 0.40 0.07 -5.25
N ASP A 103 0.83 -1.08 -4.71
CA ASP A 103 2.23 -1.27 -4.34
C ASP A 103 3.01 -1.78 -5.54
N VAL A 104 3.37 -0.87 -6.44
CA VAL A 104 3.88 -1.16 -7.78
C VAL A 104 5.34 -0.76 -7.97
N LYS A 105 5.86 0.14 -7.12
CA LYS A 105 7.26 0.60 -7.05
C LYS A 105 7.87 0.91 -8.43
N ARG A 106 7.09 1.56 -9.30
CA ARG A 106 7.55 1.93 -10.65
C ARG A 106 8.62 3.03 -10.57
N GLY A 107 9.48 3.07 -11.58
CA GLY A 107 10.53 4.06 -11.72
C GLY A 107 11.10 4.00 -13.14
N ASP A 108 10.97 5.12 -13.87
CA ASP A 108 11.52 5.35 -15.20
C ASP A 108 11.57 6.86 -15.45
N ILE A 109 11.89 7.33 -16.64
CA ILE A 109 11.97 8.74 -16.99
C ILE A 109 11.04 9.10 -18.16
N GLY A 110 10.72 10.38 -18.27
CA GLY A 110 10.04 10.98 -19.43
C GLY A 110 8.76 10.25 -19.83
N SER A 111 8.65 9.90 -21.11
CA SER A 111 7.46 9.25 -21.67
C SER A 111 7.20 7.85 -21.13
N THR A 112 8.25 7.10 -20.75
CA THR A 112 8.11 5.78 -20.14
C THR A 112 7.51 5.89 -18.75
N SER A 113 7.99 6.85 -17.94
CA SER A 113 7.38 7.14 -16.63
C SER A 113 5.91 7.58 -16.77
N ALA A 114 5.60 8.42 -17.78
CA ALA A 114 4.24 8.82 -18.07
C ALA A 114 3.34 7.63 -18.46
N ALA A 115 3.86 6.67 -19.21
CA ALA A 115 3.10 5.46 -19.57
C ALA A 115 2.77 4.61 -18.32
N TYR A 116 3.72 4.43 -17.39
CA TYR A 116 3.44 3.80 -16.11
C TYR A 116 2.39 4.57 -15.29
N ALA A 117 2.53 5.89 -15.20
CA ALA A 117 1.59 6.74 -14.46
C ALA A 117 0.16 6.63 -15.01
N VAL A 118 0.01 6.67 -16.34
CA VAL A 118 -1.28 6.50 -17.03
C VAL A 118 -1.85 5.11 -16.78
N GLY A 119 -1.03 4.06 -16.85
CA GLY A 119 -1.46 2.67 -16.67
C GLY A 119 -2.02 2.40 -15.26
N HIS A 120 -1.42 3.00 -14.24
CA HIS A 120 -1.81 2.80 -12.84
C HIS A 120 -2.87 3.81 -12.37
N LEU A 121 -2.68 5.08 -12.64
CA LEU A 121 -3.44 6.16 -12.01
C LEU A 121 -4.30 6.97 -13.00
N GLY A 122 -3.97 6.90 -14.29
CA GLY A 122 -4.55 7.76 -15.30
C GLY A 122 -5.52 7.07 -16.23
N LYS A 123 -5.66 7.68 -17.42
CA LYS A 123 -6.50 7.19 -18.53
C LYS A 123 -5.72 7.21 -19.83
N VAL A 124 -5.69 6.08 -20.53
CA VAL A 124 -5.10 5.98 -21.86
C VAL A 124 -6.11 6.42 -22.92
N GLN A 125 -5.65 7.25 -23.85
CA GLN A 125 -6.44 7.66 -25.02
C GLN A 125 -6.33 6.61 -26.14
N VAL A 126 -7.46 6.10 -26.61
CA VAL A 126 -7.55 5.21 -27.78
C VAL A 126 -8.60 5.77 -28.73
N GLY A 127 -8.16 6.31 -29.85
CA GLY A 127 -9.04 7.06 -30.74
C GLY A 127 -9.66 8.25 -30.03
N SER A 128 -11.00 8.35 -30.00
CA SER A 128 -11.75 9.40 -29.31
C SER A 128 -12.09 9.09 -27.84
N LYS A 129 -11.74 7.91 -27.33
CA LYS A 129 -12.15 7.44 -26.01
C LYS A 129 -10.96 7.37 -25.04
N LYS A 130 -11.25 7.60 -23.75
CA LYS A 130 -10.29 7.42 -22.65
C LYS A 130 -10.69 6.19 -21.81
N TYR A 131 -9.70 5.40 -21.40
CA TYR A 131 -9.89 4.18 -20.62
C TYR A 131 -8.98 4.17 -19.40
N SER A 132 -9.53 3.95 -18.20
CA SER A 132 -8.76 3.59 -17.03
C SER A 132 -8.36 2.11 -17.11
N LEU A 133 -7.12 1.80 -16.73
CA LEU A 133 -6.62 0.42 -16.68
C LEU A 133 -6.74 -0.13 -15.25
N PHE A 134 -5.71 0.00 -14.44
CA PHE A 134 -5.73 -0.51 -13.07
C PHE A 134 -6.51 0.41 -12.13
N ASP A 135 -6.43 1.72 -12.30
CA ASP A 135 -7.24 2.74 -11.61
C ASP A 135 -7.06 2.74 -10.07
N GLU A 136 -5.86 2.47 -9.58
CA GLU A 136 -5.55 2.66 -8.16
C GLU A 136 -5.71 4.13 -7.76
N ASP A 137 -5.87 4.39 -6.46
CA ASP A 137 -6.02 5.75 -5.91
C ASP A 137 -4.67 6.37 -5.57
N PHE A 138 -3.71 5.54 -5.17
CA PHE A 138 -2.31 5.87 -4.97
C PHE A 138 -1.42 4.80 -5.60
N ALA A 139 -0.21 5.18 -6.00
CA ALA A 139 0.82 4.25 -6.45
C ALA A 139 2.12 4.48 -5.68
N THR A 140 2.86 3.39 -5.40
CA THR A 140 4.22 3.52 -4.88
C THR A 140 5.21 3.69 -6.03
N VAL A 141 6.19 4.60 -5.87
CA VAL A 141 7.20 4.90 -6.90
C VAL A 141 8.61 5.00 -6.30
N ASN A 142 9.60 4.69 -7.12
CA ASN A 142 11.00 4.76 -6.76
C ASN A 142 11.58 6.12 -7.19
N PRO A 143 12.19 6.91 -6.28
CA PRO A 143 12.67 8.26 -6.58
C PRO A 143 14.08 8.29 -7.20
N TYR A 144 14.74 7.16 -7.38
CA TYR A 144 16.18 7.11 -7.71
C TYR A 144 16.56 7.89 -8.99
N LEU A 145 15.63 8.00 -9.93
CA LEU A 145 15.84 8.75 -11.18
C LEU A 145 15.45 10.24 -11.07
N GLY A 146 15.15 10.73 -9.86
CA GLY A 146 14.90 12.14 -9.61
C GLY A 146 13.59 12.67 -10.20
N THR A 147 13.55 14.00 -10.41
CA THR A 147 12.33 14.71 -10.85
C THR A 147 11.82 14.22 -12.21
N ASP A 148 12.70 13.83 -13.12
CA ASP A 148 12.33 13.31 -14.44
C ASP A 148 11.50 12.00 -14.33
N GLY A 149 11.73 11.24 -13.27
CA GLY A 149 10.95 10.04 -12.97
C GLY A 149 9.64 10.32 -12.24
N ILE A 150 9.64 11.30 -11.34
CA ILE A 150 8.50 11.58 -10.45
C ILE A 150 7.48 12.52 -11.07
N LYS A 151 7.93 13.56 -11.78
CA LYS A 151 7.05 14.58 -12.35
C LYS A 151 5.93 14.02 -13.23
N PRO A 152 6.16 13.05 -14.15
CA PRO A 152 5.09 12.46 -14.95
C PRO A 152 3.97 11.82 -14.12
N PHE A 153 4.31 11.18 -13.00
CA PHE A 153 3.31 10.67 -12.06
C PHE A 153 2.55 11.79 -11.35
N VAL A 154 3.24 12.84 -10.90
CA VAL A 154 2.61 14.00 -10.25
C VAL A 154 1.64 14.70 -11.20
N ASP A 155 1.99 14.83 -12.48
CA ASP A 155 1.12 15.44 -13.48
C ASP A 155 -0.18 14.63 -13.65
N VAL A 156 -0.11 13.30 -13.75
CA VAL A 156 -1.29 12.42 -13.80
C VAL A 156 -2.08 12.49 -12.47
N CYS A 157 -1.41 12.54 -11.32
CA CYS A 157 -2.10 12.71 -10.03
C CYS A 157 -2.91 14.01 -9.97
N LYS A 158 -2.39 15.10 -10.52
CA LYS A 158 -3.10 16.38 -10.59
C LYS A 158 -4.32 16.30 -11.53
N GLU A 159 -4.16 15.66 -12.69
CA GLU A 159 -5.24 15.53 -13.69
C GLU A 159 -6.39 14.65 -13.17
N GLU A 160 -6.06 13.51 -12.53
CA GLU A 160 -7.03 12.47 -12.18
C GLU A 160 -7.37 12.42 -10.67
N ASN A 161 -6.93 13.41 -9.90
CA ASN A 161 -7.14 13.46 -8.43
C ASN A 161 -6.63 12.19 -7.71
N LYS A 162 -5.41 11.76 -8.04
CA LYS A 162 -4.72 10.60 -7.48
C LYS A 162 -3.56 11.04 -6.58
N GLY A 163 -2.84 10.10 -5.97
CA GLY A 163 -1.68 10.40 -5.15
C GLY A 163 -0.54 9.39 -5.30
N LEU A 164 0.58 9.68 -4.62
CA LEU A 164 1.77 8.85 -4.62
C LEU A 164 2.25 8.56 -3.20
N PHE A 165 2.92 7.42 -3.06
CA PHE A 165 3.81 7.15 -1.94
C PHE A 165 5.21 6.85 -2.50
N ILE A 166 6.14 7.75 -2.27
CA ILE A 166 7.53 7.69 -2.78
C ILE A 166 8.42 6.97 -1.77
N LEU A 167 9.27 6.05 -2.22
CA LEU A 167 10.19 5.33 -1.35
C LEU A 167 11.23 6.30 -0.76
N VAL A 168 11.28 6.44 0.56
CA VAL A 168 12.21 7.32 1.27
C VAL A 168 13.16 6.50 2.16
N LYS A 169 12.62 5.73 3.12
CA LYS A 169 13.41 4.81 3.93
C LYS A 169 12.67 3.48 4.02
N THR A 170 13.29 2.44 3.48
CA THR A 170 12.67 1.12 3.39
C THR A 170 13.09 0.22 4.57
N SER A 171 12.27 -0.80 4.87
CA SER A 171 12.43 -1.66 6.05
C SER A 171 13.38 -2.85 5.85
N ASN A 172 13.84 -3.09 4.62
CA ASN A 172 14.71 -4.23 4.30
C ASN A 172 16.13 -4.06 4.90
N PRO A 173 16.79 -5.13 5.29
CA PRO A 173 18.12 -5.08 5.95
C PRO A 173 19.18 -4.31 5.14
N SER A 174 19.20 -4.48 3.80
CA SER A 174 20.17 -3.83 2.92
C SER A 174 19.86 -2.36 2.61
N SER A 175 18.81 -1.78 3.18
CA SER A 175 18.44 -0.39 2.91
C SER A 175 19.55 0.61 3.22
N GLY A 176 20.38 0.30 4.24
CA GLY A 176 21.50 1.14 4.64
C GLY A 176 22.67 1.22 3.63
N GLU A 177 22.74 0.29 2.65
CA GLU A 177 23.80 0.32 1.63
C GLU A 177 23.80 1.62 0.83
N PHE A 178 22.62 2.20 0.59
CA PHE A 178 22.44 3.48 -0.10
C PHE A 178 21.76 4.52 0.79
N GLN A 179 20.64 4.18 1.41
CA GLN A 179 19.76 5.17 2.06
C GLN A 179 20.42 5.86 3.28
N ASP A 180 21.37 5.19 3.96
CA ASP A 180 22.06 5.72 5.13
C ASP A 180 23.42 6.39 4.76
N ARG A 181 23.79 6.41 3.47
CA ARG A 181 25.01 7.09 3.02
C ARG A 181 24.89 8.58 3.24
N LEU A 182 25.97 9.17 3.77
CA LEU A 182 26.01 10.60 4.07
C LEU A 182 26.40 11.39 2.81
N ILE A 183 25.61 12.42 2.54
CA ILE A 183 25.87 13.46 1.55
C ILE A 183 25.88 14.78 2.34
N ASP A 184 26.99 15.48 2.34
CA ASP A 184 27.18 16.72 3.13
C ASP A 184 26.80 16.55 4.63
N GLY A 185 27.15 15.39 5.20
CA GLY A 185 26.90 15.08 6.60
C GLY A 185 25.47 14.63 6.94
N ARG A 186 24.57 14.51 5.95
CA ARG A 186 23.18 14.06 6.13
C ARG A 186 22.91 12.77 5.37
N PRO A 187 22.13 11.82 5.92
CA PRO A 187 21.77 10.59 5.22
C PRO A 187 20.97 10.87 3.94
N LEU A 188 21.17 10.02 2.91
CA LEU A 188 20.47 10.14 1.64
C LEU A 188 18.93 10.13 1.81
N TYR A 189 18.38 9.33 2.75
CA TYR A 189 16.94 9.27 2.96
C TYR A 189 16.33 10.63 3.40
N GLU A 190 17.09 11.50 4.08
CA GLU A 190 16.62 12.84 4.44
C GLU A 190 16.55 13.75 3.21
N TRP A 191 17.52 13.69 2.32
CA TRP A 191 17.51 14.41 1.04
C TRP A 191 16.32 13.99 0.17
N VAL A 192 16.03 12.67 0.12
CA VAL A 192 14.87 12.16 -0.60
C VAL A 192 13.58 12.66 0.04
N GLY A 193 13.50 12.67 1.38
CA GLY A 193 12.35 13.22 2.11
C GLY A 193 12.08 14.70 1.79
N GLU A 194 13.12 15.53 1.74
CA GLU A 194 12.98 16.93 1.32
C GLU A 194 12.47 17.08 -0.11
N GLN A 195 12.94 16.24 -1.03
CA GLN A 195 12.42 16.24 -2.40
C GLN A 195 10.96 15.81 -2.46
N VAL A 196 10.54 14.81 -1.65
CA VAL A 196 9.12 14.42 -1.55
C VAL A 196 8.26 15.59 -1.09
N ALA A 197 8.69 16.33 -0.06
CA ALA A 197 7.99 17.52 0.40
C ALA A 197 7.85 18.57 -0.74
N LYS A 198 8.93 18.84 -1.47
CA LYS A 198 8.92 19.78 -2.62
C LYS A 198 8.00 19.33 -3.74
N TRP A 199 8.05 18.05 -4.15
CA TRP A 199 7.19 17.54 -5.22
C TRP A 199 5.70 17.62 -4.87
N GLY A 200 5.39 17.71 -3.57
CA GLY A 200 4.03 17.80 -3.07
C GLY A 200 3.52 19.21 -2.78
N GLU A 201 4.37 20.25 -2.81
CA GLU A 201 4.01 21.62 -2.41
C GLU A 201 2.81 22.17 -3.17
N ASP A 202 2.76 21.94 -4.50
CA ASP A 202 1.71 22.44 -5.38
C ASP A 202 0.54 21.45 -5.56
N HIS A 203 0.52 20.35 -4.79
CA HIS A 203 -0.54 19.34 -4.87
C HIS A 203 -1.03 18.95 -3.48
N MET A 204 -1.77 19.88 -2.86
CA MET A 204 -2.28 19.78 -1.50
C MET A 204 -3.78 19.45 -1.47
N GLY A 205 -4.16 18.60 -0.50
CA GLY A 205 -5.51 18.52 0.01
C GLY A 205 -5.76 19.59 1.08
N ASN A 206 -6.68 19.31 2.00
CA ASN A 206 -7.00 20.27 3.08
C ASN A 206 -5.77 20.50 3.99
N ASP A 207 -5.20 19.42 4.54
CA ASP A 207 -4.11 19.48 5.51
C ASP A 207 -2.84 18.77 5.03
N TYR A 208 -2.98 17.81 4.10
CA TYR A 208 -1.90 16.92 3.65
C TYR A 208 -1.70 16.98 2.15
N SER A 209 -0.45 16.73 1.74
CA SER A 209 -0.09 16.59 0.33
C SER A 209 -0.63 15.29 -0.27
N TYR A 210 -0.97 15.32 -1.55
CA TYR A 210 -1.23 14.11 -2.35
C TYR A 210 0.03 13.27 -2.59
N ILE A 211 1.21 13.87 -2.33
CA ILE A 211 2.51 13.20 -2.45
C ILE A 211 3.00 12.82 -1.08
N GLY A 212 2.93 11.54 -0.79
CA GLY A 212 3.35 10.92 0.45
C GLY A 212 4.67 10.16 0.31
N ALA A 213 5.08 9.53 1.40
CA ALA A 213 6.33 8.79 1.50
C ALA A 213 6.13 7.38 2.03
N VAL A 214 6.98 6.44 1.63
CA VAL A 214 7.12 5.13 2.28
C VAL A 214 8.28 5.21 3.26
N VAL A 215 7.99 4.99 4.56
CA VAL A 215 9.01 4.94 5.62
C VAL A 215 8.75 3.72 6.50
N GLY A 216 9.70 2.79 6.54
CA GLY A 216 9.55 1.50 7.25
C GLY A 216 9.45 1.65 8.77
N ALA A 217 8.65 0.79 9.40
CA ALA A 217 8.40 0.77 10.86
C ALA A 217 9.61 0.37 11.71
N THR A 218 10.66 -0.20 11.10
CA THR A 218 11.80 -0.78 11.82
C THR A 218 12.78 0.26 12.38
N TYR A 219 12.61 1.54 12.05
CA TYR A 219 13.53 2.61 12.42
C TYR A 219 12.78 3.84 12.99
N PRO A 220 12.25 3.77 14.24
CA PRO A 220 11.45 4.86 14.84
C PRO A 220 12.13 6.22 14.85
N GLU A 221 13.44 6.28 15.14
CA GLU A 221 14.20 7.54 15.16
C GLU A 221 14.27 8.20 13.77
N MET A 222 14.40 7.41 12.70
CA MET A 222 14.35 7.92 11.33
C MET A 222 12.94 8.42 10.98
N GLY A 223 11.90 7.73 11.46
CA GLY A 223 10.51 8.20 11.35
C GLY A 223 10.30 9.58 11.97
N LYS A 224 10.87 9.81 13.16
CA LYS A 224 10.84 11.11 13.86
C LYS A 224 11.52 12.23 13.07
N VAL A 225 12.69 11.94 12.49
CA VAL A 225 13.41 12.90 11.64
C VAL A 225 12.59 13.20 10.38
N LEU A 226 12.13 12.16 9.69
CA LEU A 226 11.41 12.30 8.42
C LEU A 226 10.03 12.98 8.62
N ARG A 227 9.35 12.78 9.76
CA ARG A 227 8.12 13.52 10.05
C ARG A 227 8.37 15.04 10.11
N LYS A 228 9.51 15.46 10.65
CA LYS A 228 9.92 16.88 10.68
C LYS A 228 10.28 17.41 9.29
N VAL A 229 10.95 16.57 8.49
CA VAL A 229 11.33 16.92 7.11
C VAL A 229 10.12 17.03 6.20
N MET A 230 9.11 16.17 6.41
CA MET A 230 7.91 16.07 5.57
C MET A 230 6.62 16.27 6.41
N PRO A 231 6.40 17.44 7.04
CA PRO A 231 5.30 17.61 8.02
C PRO A 231 3.91 17.41 7.40
N LYS A 232 3.77 17.67 6.11
CA LYS A 232 2.49 17.57 5.38
C LYS A 232 2.37 16.35 4.47
N SER A 233 3.41 15.53 4.31
CA SER A 233 3.33 14.30 3.55
C SER A 233 2.74 13.18 4.40
N TYR A 234 1.78 12.44 3.84
CA TYR A 234 1.29 11.22 4.49
C TYR A 234 2.35 10.12 4.40
N ILE A 235 2.55 9.36 5.47
CA ILE A 235 3.55 8.28 5.50
C ILE A 235 2.85 6.93 5.45
N LEU A 236 3.15 6.14 4.43
CA LEU A 236 2.84 4.71 4.38
C LEU A 236 3.94 3.96 5.12
N VAL A 237 3.56 3.25 6.18
CA VAL A 237 4.50 2.60 7.11
C VAL A 237 4.40 1.07 6.99
N PRO A 238 5.21 0.41 6.13
CA PRO A 238 5.33 -1.05 6.11
C PRO A 238 6.23 -1.56 7.22
N GLY A 239 6.08 -2.84 7.58
CA GLY A 239 6.99 -3.55 8.50
C GLY A 239 6.48 -3.68 9.92
N TYR A 240 5.24 -3.27 10.22
CA TYR A 240 4.59 -3.54 11.50
C TYR A 240 4.39 -5.05 11.74
N GLY A 241 4.65 -5.50 12.94
CA GLY A 241 4.50 -6.90 13.36
C GLY A 241 5.53 -7.81 12.71
N ALA A 242 5.24 -8.36 11.53
CA ALA A 242 6.03 -9.42 10.88
C ALA A 242 7.49 -9.07 10.55
N GLN A 243 7.87 -7.79 10.55
CA GLN A 243 9.25 -7.32 10.34
C GLN A 243 9.85 -6.68 11.61
N GLY A 244 9.16 -6.80 12.76
CA GLY A 244 9.66 -6.33 14.05
C GLY A 244 9.23 -4.90 14.44
N GLY A 245 8.45 -4.20 13.63
CA GLY A 245 7.87 -2.91 14.02
C GLY A 245 6.83 -3.09 15.12
N THR A 246 6.90 -2.27 16.17
CA THR A 246 5.95 -2.26 17.31
C THR A 246 5.03 -1.05 17.24
N ALA A 247 3.87 -1.10 17.89
CA ALA A 247 2.93 0.02 17.93
C ALA A 247 3.55 1.27 18.59
N GLU A 248 4.29 1.11 19.69
CA GLU A 248 5.01 2.21 20.36
C GLU A 248 6.04 2.87 19.44
N GLY A 249 6.73 2.07 18.61
CA GLY A 249 7.69 2.55 17.63
C GLY A 249 7.05 3.35 16.49
N LEU A 250 5.73 3.27 16.32
CA LEU A 250 5.02 4.00 15.27
C LEU A 250 4.64 5.44 15.65
N LYS A 251 4.57 5.75 16.94
CA LYS A 251 4.17 7.09 17.42
C LYS A 251 4.90 8.25 16.72
N PRO A 252 6.22 8.20 16.47
CA PRO A 252 6.95 9.29 15.82
C PRO A 252 6.55 9.54 14.35
N TYR A 253 5.84 8.62 13.69
CA TYR A 253 5.39 8.77 12.31
C TYR A 253 4.10 9.62 12.20
N PHE A 254 3.34 9.71 13.28
CA PHE A 254 2.09 10.46 13.35
C PHE A 254 2.32 11.91 13.77
N ASN A 255 1.41 12.78 13.39
CA ASN A 255 1.29 14.13 13.94
C ASN A 255 0.52 14.09 15.26
N GLU A 256 0.49 15.22 15.99
CA GLU A 256 -0.17 15.35 17.30
C GLU A 256 -1.68 15.05 17.26
N ASP A 257 -2.30 15.20 16.09
CA ASP A 257 -3.72 14.92 15.85
C ASP A 257 -4.01 13.41 15.60
N GLY A 258 -2.99 12.56 15.65
CA GLY A 258 -3.09 11.12 15.36
C GLY A 258 -3.20 10.77 13.87
N LEU A 259 -2.94 11.73 12.99
CA LEU A 259 -2.96 11.58 11.53
C LEU A 259 -1.53 11.65 10.94
N GLY A 260 -1.43 11.69 9.63
CA GLY A 260 -0.15 11.82 8.91
C GLY A 260 0.52 10.49 8.57
N ALA A 261 0.04 9.36 9.09
CA ALA A 261 0.55 8.04 8.76
C ALA A 261 -0.57 7.01 8.59
N ILE A 262 -0.29 5.98 7.78
CA ILE A 262 -1.11 4.77 7.64
C ILE A 262 -0.20 3.54 7.68
N VAL A 263 -0.52 2.59 8.53
CA VAL A 263 0.33 1.45 8.84
C VAL A 263 -0.10 0.22 8.05
N ASN A 264 0.83 -0.38 7.29
CA ASN A 264 0.57 -1.58 6.52
C ASN A 264 0.93 -2.86 7.28
N SER A 265 0.01 -3.80 7.29
CA SER A 265 0.29 -5.20 7.60
C SER A 265 -0.25 -6.10 6.49
N SER A 266 0.58 -7.03 6.00
CA SER A 266 0.21 -8.03 4.99
C SER A 266 0.07 -9.40 5.66
N ARG A 267 1.15 -10.16 5.81
CA ARG A 267 1.13 -11.53 6.39
C ARG A 267 0.46 -11.62 7.75
N GLY A 268 0.63 -10.59 8.60
CA GLY A 268 -0.01 -10.52 9.92
C GLY A 268 -1.53 -10.61 9.84
N ILE A 269 -2.12 -10.16 8.75
CA ILE A 269 -3.56 -10.14 8.51
C ILE A 269 -3.98 -11.27 7.58
N ILE A 270 -3.45 -11.31 6.35
CA ILE A 270 -3.94 -12.28 5.35
C ILE A 270 -3.62 -13.73 5.73
N CYS A 271 -2.54 -13.99 6.46
CA CYS A 271 -2.18 -15.32 6.99
C CYS A 271 -2.52 -15.49 8.48
N ALA A 272 -3.44 -14.68 9.03
CA ALA A 272 -3.81 -14.77 10.45
C ALA A 272 -4.26 -16.18 10.84
N TYR A 273 -5.04 -16.85 10.00
CA TYR A 273 -5.54 -18.20 10.24
C TYR A 273 -4.43 -19.27 10.44
N LYS A 274 -3.17 -18.97 10.04
CA LYS A 274 -2.00 -19.83 10.27
C LYS A 274 -1.28 -19.56 11.59
N GLN A 275 -1.69 -18.54 12.34
CA GLN A 275 -1.07 -18.13 13.58
C GLN A 275 -1.81 -18.76 14.78
N ASP A 276 -1.06 -19.21 15.78
CA ASP A 276 -1.63 -19.84 16.99
C ASP A 276 -2.70 -18.99 17.67
N LYS A 277 -2.49 -17.66 17.70
CA LYS A 277 -3.43 -16.68 18.26
C LYS A 277 -4.84 -16.78 17.64
N TYR A 278 -4.92 -17.16 16.38
CA TYR A 278 -6.17 -17.22 15.61
C TYR A 278 -6.56 -18.65 15.22
N ALA A 279 -5.90 -19.66 15.75
CA ALA A 279 -6.14 -21.08 15.42
C ALA A 279 -7.60 -21.53 15.60
N LYS A 280 -8.33 -20.88 16.50
CA LYS A 280 -9.79 -21.15 16.75
C LYS A 280 -10.66 -20.95 15.50
N PHE A 281 -10.26 -20.16 14.51
CA PHE A 281 -11.03 -19.94 13.30
C PHE A 281 -10.89 -21.10 12.29
N GLY A 282 -9.76 -21.79 12.31
CA GLY A 282 -9.45 -22.81 11.32
C GLY A 282 -9.24 -22.25 9.91
N THR A 283 -8.93 -23.14 8.98
CA THR A 283 -8.61 -22.76 7.59
C THR A 283 -9.84 -22.31 6.80
N GLU A 284 -11.00 -22.89 7.10
CA GLU A 284 -12.26 -22.56 6.41
C GLU A 284 -12.71 -21.12 6.69
N ASN A 285 -12.46 -20.62 7.90
CA ASN A 285 -12.82 -19.26 8.32
C ASN A 285 -11.60 -18.31 8.31
N TYR A 286 -10.70 -18.48 7.35
CA TYR A 286 -9.48 -17.65 7.21
C TYR A 286 -9.77 -16.15 7.18
N ALA A 287 -10.88 -15.77 6.57
CA ALA A 287 -11.30 -14.38 6.43
C ALA A 287 -11.75 -13.77 7.77
N ASP A 288 -12.42 -14.56 8.62
CA ASP A 288 -12.77 -14.14 9.99
C ASP A 288 -11.51 -13.99 10.87
N ALA A 289 -10.53 -14.87 10.68
CA ALA A 289 -9.21 -14.71 11.32
C ALA A 289 -8.54 -13.40 10.89
N SER A 290 -8.61 -13.05 9.59
CA SER A 290 -8.10 -11.77 9.07
C SER A 290 -8.84 -10.58 9.68
N ARG A 291 -10.17 -10.65 9.80
CA ARG A 291 -10.97 -9.62 10.47
C ARG A 291 -10.52 -9.41 11.92
N GLN A 292 -10.35 -10.49 12.68
CA GLN A 292 -9.89 -10.39 14.07
C GLN A 292 -8.49 -9.80 14.16
N ALA A 293 -7.59 -10.16 13.25
CA ALA A 293 -6.24 -9.60 13.21
C ALA A 293 -6.25 -8.09 12.91
N VAL A 294 -7.16 -7.61 12.07
CA VAL A 294 -7.37 -6.18 11.82
C VAL A 294 -7.87 -5.47 13.07
N ILE A 295 -8.86 -6.03 13.77
CA ILE A 295 -9.39 -5.46 15.02
C ILE A 295 -8.28 -5.33 16.07
N ASP A 296 -7.48 -6.38 16.24
CA ASP A 296 -6.36 -6.40 17.19
C ASP A 296 -5.30 -5.35 16.82
N MET A 297 -4.96 -5.23 15.53
CA MET A 297 -4.00 -4.23 15.04
C MET A 297 -4.49 -2.80 15.26
N ILE A 298 -5.78 -2.53 14.99
CA ILE A 298 -6.38 -1.20 15.23
C ILE A 298 -6.32 -0.84 16.71
N ALA A 299 -6.62 -1.79 17.60
CA ALA A 299 -6.57 -1.57 19.04
C ALA A 299 -5.15 -1.29 19.54
N ASP A 300 -4.18 -2.06 19.05
CA ASP A 300 -2.75 -1.93 19.41
C ASP A 300 -2.20 -0.56 18.98
N ILE A 301 -2.39 -0.19 17.71
CA ILE A 301 -1.89 1.08 17.18
C ILE A 301 -2.57 2.26 17.86
N ASN A 302 -3.91 2.26 18.00
CA ASN A 302 -4.63 3.35 18.64
C ASN A 302 -4.28 3.50 20.14
N GLY A 303 -3.91 2.39 20.81
CA GLY A 303 -3.40 2.42 22.18
C GLY A 303 -2.06 3.13 22.32
N ALA A 304 -1.19 2.99 21.31
CA ALA A 304 0.16 3.54 21.34
C ALA A 304 0.24 5.01 20.87
N ILE A 305 -0.61 5.42 19.89
CA ILE A 305 -0.53 6.78 19.32
C ILE A 305 -1.33 7.83 20.09
N LYS A 306 -2.26 7.42 20.94
CA LYS A 306 -2.99 8.28 21.87
C LYS A 306 -2.13 8.54 23.11
#